data_3590b9835bae60b3af934981b51dbc7c
#
_entry.id   3590b9835bae60b3af934981b51dbc7c
#
_cell.length_a   1.000
_cell.length_b   1.000
_cell.length_c   1.000
_cell.angle_alpha   90.00
_cell.angle_beta   90.00
_cell.angle_gamma   90.00
#
_symmetry.space_group_name_H-M   'P 1'
#
loop_
_entity.id
_entity.type
_entity.pdbx_description
1 polymer ?
#
loop_
_entity_poly.entity_id
_entity_poly.type
_entity_poly.pdbx_seq_one_letter_code
_entity_poly.pdbx_strand_id
1 'polypeptide(L)'
;MANQISDKAVIDPKAQIGDNVTIYPFAYIEGDVVIGDNCVIAPNVNVLNGTRMGNGCKVFQNTVLGAMPQDFHFKGDKTELIIGNKVTFRENVVVNRATFAGGQTVIGDKCFLMEGAHISHDTKVGSHCVFGYGTKIAGDCEIGRGAVFSSNVIANPKVRVGDNAMILAGTTFSKDVPPYIIAGGAPVKYGGVNTLLLDYLRKEKKIQDHIANAYRLVFHGQTSVFDAVLQIQQQVPDSPEIQNIINFIKGTKLGIICKL
;
A
#
# COMPACT_ATOMS: atom_id res chain seq x y z
N MET A 1 -17.01 -25.04 -6.15
CA MET A 1 -17.72 -25.54 -4.95
C MET A 1 -18.82 -24.53 -4.61
N ALA A 2 -19.90 -24.96 -3.93
CA ALA A 2 -20.96 -24.04 -3.51
C ALA A 2 -20.46 -23.08 -2.41
N ASN A 3 -21.08 -21.93 -2.32
CA ASN A 3 -20.81 -20.95 -1.26
C ASN A 3 -21.20 -21.50 0.12
N GLN A 4 -20.41 -21.17 1.13
CA GLN A 4 -20.68 -21.50 2.54
C GLN A 4 -21.02 -20.19 3.27
N ILE A 5 -22.30 -19.85 3.31
CA ILE A 5 -22.77 -18.58 3.90
C ILE A 5 -23.55 -18.90 5.17
N SER A 6 -23.14 -18.30 6.28
CA SER A 6 -23.86 -18.42 7.55
C SER A 6 -25.24 -17.76 7.46
N ASP A 7 -26.24 -18.39 8.02
CA ASP A 7 -27.60 -17.85 8.20
C ASP A 7 -27.65 -16.63 9.14
N LYS A 8 -26.58 -16.41 9.91
CA LYS A 8 -26.42 -15.25 10.80
C LYS A 8 -25.62 -14.09 10.16
N ALA A 9 -25.20 -14.23 8.90
CA ALA A 9 -24.63 -13.12 8.16
C ALA A 9 -25.76 -12.23 7.60
N VAL A 10 -25.52 -10.93 7.56
CA VAL A 10 -26.45 -9.95 6.97
C VAL A 10 -25.89 -9.51 5.64
N ILE A 11 -26.51 -9.92 4.55
CA ILE A 11 -26.07 -9.63 3.18
C ILE A 11 -27.22 -9.01 2.41
N ASP A 12 -27.01 -7.80 1.88
CA ASP A 12 -27.99 -7.17 1.00
C ASP A 12 -28.17 -8.00 -0.27
N PRO A 13 -29.41 -8.25 -0.72
CA PRO A 13 -29.68 -9.07 -1.92
C PRO A 13 -29.06 -8.53 -3.22
N LYS A 14 -28.64 -7.27 -3.28
CA LYS A 14 -27.99 -6.64 -4.43
C LYS A 14 -26.49 -6.92 -4.48
N ALA A 15 -25.89 -7.37 -3.37
CA ALA A 15 -24.47 -7.70 -3.34
C ALA A 15 -24.16 -8.83 -4.31
N GLN A 16 -23.07 -8.70 -5.04
CA GLN A 16 -22.61 -9.71 -5.99
C GLN A 16 -21.52 -10.55 -5.32
N ILE A 17 -21.83 -11.81 -5.06
CA ILE A 17 -20.92 -12.77 -4.42
C ILE A 17 -20.52 -13.82 -5.43
N GLY A 18 -19.23 -13.99 -5.65
CA GLY A 18 -18.67 -15.00 -6.54
C GLY A 18 -18.84 -16.44 -6.05
N ASP A 19 -18.13 -17.36 -6.66
CA ASP A 19 -18.19 -18.78 -6.37
C ASP A 19 -17.21 -19.20 -5.26
N ASN A 20 -17.57 -20.27 -4.52
CA ASN A 20 -16.72 -20.85 -3.47
C ASN A 20 -16.31 -19.83 -2.37
N VAL A 21 -17.23 -18.93 -2.02
CA VAL A 21 -17.03 -17.92 -0.97
C VAL A 21 -17.51 -18.45 0.37
N THR A 22 -16.72 -18.23 1.43
CA THR A 22 -17.11 -18.56 2.81
C THR A 22 -17.39 -17.27 3.56
N ILE A 23 -18.60 -17.12 4.12
CA ILE A 23 -18.99 -15.96 4.92
C ILE A 23 -19.47 -16.45 6.30
N TYR A 24 -18.77 -16.02 7.33
CA TYR A 24 -18.99 -16.41 8.71
C TYR A 24 -20.12 -15.59 9.39
N PRO A 25 -20.59 -16.01 10.59
CA PRO A 25 -21.65 -15.31 11.33
C PRO A 25 -21.32 -13.84 11.59
N PHE A 26 -22.36 -13.01 11.56
CA PHE A 26 -22.31 -11.58 11.88
C PHE A 26 -21.48 -10.73 10.91
N ALA A 27 -21.06 -11.26 9.77
CA ALA A 27 -20.57 -10.44 8.68
C ALA A 27 -21.72 -9.57 8.12
N TYR A 28 -21.41 -8.31 7.80
CA TYR A 28 -22.35 -7.35 7.22
C TYR A 28 -21.86 -6.90 5.85
N ILE A 29 -22.66 -7.09 4.81
CA ILE A 29 -22.31 -6.77 3.42
C ILE A 29 -23.42 -5.93 2.80
N GLU A 30 -23.07 -4.71 2.36
CA GLU A 30 -24.00 -3.77 1.73
C GLU A 30 -24.24 -4.10 0.25
N GLY A 31 -25.26 -3.44 -0.35
CA GLY A 31 -25.79 -3.79 -1.66
C GLY A 31 -24.91 -3.45 -2.86
N ASP A 32 -24.13 -2.35 -2.80
CA ASP A 32 -23.18 -1.98 -3.88
C ASP A 32 -21.79 -2.55 -3.60
N VAL A 33 -21.72 -3.88 -3.40
CA VAL A 33 -20.50 -4.64 -3.12
C VAL A 33 -20.34 -5.76 -4.15
N VAL A 34 -19.10 -5.97 -4.58
CA VAL A 34 -18.70 -7.13 -5.41
C VAL A 34 -17.58 -7.87 -4.68
N ILE A 35 -17.76 -9.17 -4.46
CA ILE A 35 -16.77 -10.08 -3.87
C ILE A 35 -16.48 -11.19 -4.89
N GLY A 36 -15.20 -11.32 -5.27
CA GLY A 36 -14.77 -12.35 -6.21
C GLY A 36 -14.76 -13.76 -5.61
N ASP A 37 -14.32 -14.72 -6.40
CA ASP A 37 -14.33 -16.13 -6.07
C ASP A 37 -13.32 -16.52 -4.99
N ASN A 38 -13.58 -17.62 -4.27
CA ASN A 38 -12.67 -18.24 -3.30
C ASN A 38 -12.28 -17.29 -2.13
N CYS A 39 -13.12 -16.32 -1.81
CA CYS A 39 -12.91 -15.40 -0.71
C CYS A 39 -13.41 -15.98 0.62
N VAL A 40 -12.75 -15.52 1.71
CA VAL A 40 -13.13 -15.89 3.08
C VAL A 40 -13.38 -14.60 3.88
N ILE A 41 -14.58 -14.45 4.39
CA ILE A 41 -15.05 -13.31 5.19
C ILE A 41 -15.33 -13.79 6.62
N ALA A 42 -14.48 -13.44 7.54
CA ALA A 42 -14.54 -13.84 8.95
C ALA A 42 -15.70 -13.17 9.72
N PRO A 43 -16.00 -13.59 10.96
CA PRO A 43 -17.05 -12.97 11.75
C PRO A 43 -16.86 -11.48 12.00
N ASN A 44 -17.96 -10.73 12.06
CA ASN A 44 -18.02 -9.29 12.33
C ASN A 44 -17.28 -8.41 11.31
N VAL A 45 -16.96 -8.92 10.13
CA VAL A 45 -16.42 -8.12 9.02
C VAL A 45 -17.54 -7.26 8.43
N ASN A 46 -17.22 -6.01 8.11
CA ASN A 46 -18.11 -5.10 7.41
C ASN A 46 -17.55 -4.81 6.02
N VAL A 47 -18.29 -5.13 4.96
CA VAL A 47 -17.97 -4.77 3.58
C VAL A 47 -19.03 -3.78 3.10
N LEU A 48 -18.60 -2.52 2.93
CA LEU A 48 -19.51 -1.40 2.71
C LEU A 48 -19.58 -1.02 1.22
N ASN A 49 -20.60 -0.26 0.87
CA ASN A 49 -20.88 0.19 -0.49
C ASN A 49 -19.67 0.79 -1.21
N GLY A 50 -19.55 0.48 -2.50
CA GLY A 50 -18.43 0.90 -3.34
C GLY A 50 -17.22 -0.04 -3.27
N THR A 51 -17.28 -1.15 -2.53
CA THR A 51 -16.17 -2.12 -2.46
C THR A 51 -16.24 -3.10 -3.62
N ARG A 52 -15.11 -3.26 -4.34
CA ARG A 52 -14.90 -4.22 -5.42
C ARG A 52 -13.68 -5.07 -5.06
N MET A 53 -13.89 -6.30 -4.64
CA MET A 53 -12.84 -7.22 -4.15
C MET A 53 -12.61 -8.34 -5.15
N GLY A 54 -11.36 -8.56 -5.52
CA GLY A 54 -10.92 -9.65 -6.39
C GLY A 54 -10.97 -11.02 -5.73
N ASN A 55 -10.39 -12.01 -6.39
CA ASN A 55 -10.48 -13.42 -6.03
C ASN A 55 -9.48 -13.81 -4.92
N GLY A 56 -9.85 -14.79 -4.10
CA GLY A 56 -8.98 -15.45 -3.13
C GLY A 56 -8.56 -14.57 -1.95
N CYS A 57 -9.31 -13.50 -1.68
CA CYS A 57 -9.05 -12.61 -0.56
C CYS A 57 -9.48 -13.24 0.78
N LYS A 58 -8.77 -12.87 1.84
CA LYS A 58 -9.07 -13.30 3.21
C LYS A 58 -9.24 -12.07 4.09
N VAL A 59 -10.40 -11.94 4.70
CA VAL A 59 -10.74 -10.81 5.56
C VAL A 59 -11.03 -11.33 6.96
N PHE A 60 -10.20 -10.94 7.91
CA PHE A 60 -10.28 -11.40 9.30
C PHE A 60 -11.18 -10.50 10.15
N GLN A 61 -11.44 -10.92 11.38
CA GLN A 61 -12.48 -10.40 12.28
C GLN A 61 -12.42 -8.88 12.48
N ASN A 62 -13.58 -8.25 12.55
CA ASN A 62 -13.79 -6.83 12.81
C ASN A 62 -13.17 -5.87 11.78
N THR A 63 -12.73 -6.38 10.63
CA THR A 63 -12.20 -5.56 9.52
C THR A 63 -13.34 -4.80 8.85
N VAL A 64 -13.09 -3.55 8.45
CA VAL A 64 -14.03 -2.71 7.73
C VAL A 64 -13.43 -2.31 6.38
N LEU A 65 -14.07 -2.75 5.30
CA LEU A 65 -13.68 -2.43 3.92
C LEU A 65 -14.71 -1.49 3.29
N GLY A 66 -14.22 -0.43 2.61
CA GLY A 66 -15.08 0.59 2.01
C GLY A 66 -15.64 1.59 3.00
N ALA A 67 -15.02 1.74 4.17
CA ALA A 67 -15.41 2.74 5.14
C ALA A 67 -15.50 4.14 4.49
N MET A 68 -16.45 4.95 4.95
CA MET A 68 -16.60 6.33 4.50
C MET A 68 -15.29 7.10 4.72
N PRO A 69 -14.83 7.91 3.73
CA PRO A 69 -13.60 8.67 3.90
C PRO A 69 -13.72 9.65 5.07
N GLN A 70 -12.64 9.79 5.84
CA GLN A 70 -12.54 10.73 6.95
C GLN A 70 -11.96 12.06 6.44
N ASP A 71 -12.60 12.65 5.43
CA ASP A 71 -12.21 13.91 4.81
C ASP A 71 -13.42 14.86 4.76
N PHE A 72 -13.22 16.12 5.16
CA PHE A 72 -14.26 17.15 5.15
C PHE A 72 -14.76 17.51 3.75
N HIS A 73 -14.03 17.15 2.69
CA HIS A 73 -14.43 17.35 1.31
C HIS A 73 -15.40 16.27 0.80
N PHE A 74 -15.57 15.18 1.51
CA PHE A 74 -16.50 14.14 1.12
C PHE A 74 -17.95 14.62 1.26
N LYS A 75 -18.70 14.61 0.16
CA LYS A 75 -20.07 15.13 0.08
C LYS A 75 -21.13 14.02 -0.09
N GLY A 76 -20.76 12.76 0.16
CA GLY A 76 -21.65 11.62 -0.07
C GLY A 76 -21.59 11.08 -1.50
N ASP A 77 -20.59 11.46 -2.27
CA ASP A 77 -20.41 11.05 -3.65
C ASP A 77 -20.22 9.51 -3.78
N LYS A 78 -20.56 9.01 -4.97
CA LYS A 78 -20.29 7.61 -5.33
C LYS A 78 -18.79 7.44 -5.59
N THR A 79 -18.14 6.70 -4.69
CA THR A 79 -16.69 6.44 -4.73
C THR A 79 -16.42 4.97 -4.43
N GLU A 80 -15.23 4.48 -4.75
CA GLU A 80 -14.94 3.07 -4.68
C GLU A 80 -13.69 2.74 -3.84
N LEU A 81 -13.68 1.51 -3.33
CA LEU A 81 -12.50 0.79 -2.87
C LEU A 81 -12.28 -0.41 -3.80
N ILE A 82 -11.17 -0.41 -4.51
CA ILE A 82 -10.78 -1.50 -5.42
C ILE A 82 -9.72 -2.36 -4.73
N ILE A 83 -9.99 -3.64 -4.61
CA ILE A 83 -9.10 -4.61 -3.97
C ILE A 83 -8.74 -5.67 -5.00
N GLY A 84 -7.45 -5.89 -5.22
CA GLY A 84 -6.92 -6.92 -6.10
C GLY A 84 -7.13 -8.34 -5.58
N ASN A 85 -6.44 -9.30 -6.18
CA ASN A 85 -6.56 -10.71 -5.86
C ASN A 85 -5.63 -11.13 -4.72
N LYS A 86 -6.05 -12.15 -3.94
CA LYS A 86 -5.24 -12.80 -2.89
C LYS A 86 -4.72 -11.81 -1.84
N VAL A 87 -5.48 -10.76 -1.55
CA VAL A 87 -5.17 -9.81 -0.47
C VAL A 87 -5.62 -10.41 0.85
N THR A 88 -4.80 -10.22 1.88
CA THR A 88 -5.12 -10.65 3.25
C THR A 88 -5.23 -9.42 4.16
N PHE A 89 -6.38 -9.24 4.75
CA PHE A 89 -6.64 -8.23 5.78
C PHE A 89 -6.77 -8.94 7.13
N ARG A 90 -5.84 -8.69 8.04
CA ARG A 90 -5.89 -9.22 9.39
C ARG A 90 -6.92 -8.44 10.22
N GLU A 91 -7.02 -8.76 11.49
CA GLU A 91 -8.05 -8.29 12.41
C GLU A 91 -8.02 -6.76 12.55
N ASN A 92 -9.20 -6.14 12.66
CA ASN A 92 -9.36 -4.71 12.91
C ASN A 92 -8.74 -3.80 11.84
N VAL A 93 -8.48 -4.27 10.63
CA VAL A 93 -8.04 -3.42 9.53
C VAL A 93 -9.18 -2.52 9.07
N VAL A 94 -8.88 -1.25 8.77
CA VAL A 94 -9.85 -0.32 8.18
C VAL A 94 -9.29 0.25 6.88
N VAL A 95 -10.06 0.13 5.80
CA VAL A 95 -9.74 0.74 4.50
C VAL A 95 -10.87 1.64 4.06
N ASN A 96 -10.59 2.93 3.83
CA ASN A 96 -11.58 3.88 3.34
C ASN A 96 -11.71 3.79 1.81
N ARG A 97 -12.94 4.02 1.29
CA ARG A 97 -13.11 4.35 -0.13
C ARG A 97 -12.66 5.80 -0.41
N ALA A 98 -12.64 6.21 -1.69
CA ALA A 98 -12.18 7.53 -2.07
C ALA A 98 -13.14 8.66 -1.68
N THR A 99 -12.67 9.90 -1.77
CA THR A 99 -13.38 11.12 -1.35
C THR A 99 -14.22 11.74 -2.45
N PHE A 100 -13.66 11.86 -3.66
CA PHE A 100 -14.28 12.62 -4.74
C PHE A 100 -15.03 11.72 -5.72
N ALA A 101 -16.10 12.24 -6.32
CA ALA A 101 -16.97 11.53 -7.26
C ALA A 101 -16.17 10.75 -8.32
N GLY A 102 -16.45 9.45 -8.44
CA GLY A 102 -15.73 8.54 -9.34
C GLY A 102 -14.29 8.20 -8.91
N GLY A 103 -13.84 8.70 -7.76
CA GLY A 103 -12.53 8.40 -7.19
C GLY A 103 -12.42 6.98 -6.67
N GLN A 104 -11.19 6.49 -6.56
CA GLN A 104 -10.87 5.13 -6.12
C GLN A 104 -9.71 5.11 -5.13
N THR A 105 -9.90 4.43 -4.00
CA THR A 105 -8.80 3.88 -3.20
C THR A 105 -8.46 2.50 -3.76
N VAL A 106 -7.18 2.19 -3.96
CA VAL A 106 -6.76 0.95 -4.64
C VAL A 106 -5.77 0.17 -3.79
N ILE A 107 -6.03 -1.12 -3.60
CA ILE A 107 -5.11 -2.09 -3.00
C ILE A 107 -4.76 -3.14 -4.05
N GLY A 108 -3.49 -3.22 -4.44
CA GLY A 108 -3.01 -4.18 -5.43
C GLY A 108 -3.03 -5.64 -4.96
N ASP A 109 -2.71 -6.55 -5.88
CA ASP A 109 -2.72 -7.99 -5.63
C ASP A 109 -1.74 -8.41 -4.52
N LYS A 110 -2.08 -9.48 -3.79
CA LYS A 110 -1.20 -10.17 -2.84
C LYS A 110 -0.62 -9.27 -1.75
N CYS A 111 -1.32 -8.21 -1.39
CA CYS A 111 -0.97 -7.39 -0.24
C CYS A 111 -1.33 -8.10 1.06
N PHE A 112 -0.57 -7.82 2.12
CA PHE A 112 -0.80 -8.32 3.46
C PHE A 112 -0.87 -7.16 4.44
N LEU A 113 -2.04 -6.93 5.01
CA LEU A 113 -2.28 -5.88 6.00
C LEU A 113 -2.44 -6.55 7.36
N MET A 114 -1.50 -6.29 8.27
CA MET A 114 -1.51 -6.86 9.62
C MET A 114 -2.53 -6.14 10.50
N GLU A 115 -2.75 -6.68 11.69
CA GLU A 115 -3.73 -6.22 12.66
C GLU A 115 -3.71 -4.70 12.87
N GLY A 116 -4.89 -4.09 12.83
CA GLY A 116 -5.08 -2.67 13.08
C GLY A 116 -4.42 -1.73 12.07
N ALA A 117 -3.95 -2.23 10.92
CA ALA A 117 -3.49 -1.37 9.84
C ALA A 117 -4.64 -0.52 9.27
N HIS A 118 -4.33 0.70 8.88
CA HIS A 118 -5.29 1.62 8.28
C HIS A 118 -4.77 2.18 6.95
N ILE A 119 -5.58 2.08 5.91
CA ILE A 119 -5.35 2.75 4.63
C ILE A 119 -6.46 3.76 4.41
N SER A 120 -6.09 5.04 4.35
CA SER A 120 -7.03 6.12 4.16
C SER A 120 -7.40 6.31 2.67
N HIS A 121 -8.36 7.20 2.44
CA HIS A 121 -9.00 7.50 1.16
C HIS A 121 -8.01 7.93 0.06
N ASP A 122 -8.39 7.70 -1.18
CA ASP A 122 -7.65 8.11 -2.40
C ASP A 122 -6.22 7.57 -2.53
N THR A 123 -5.81 6.70 -1.59
CA THR A 123 -4.49 6.06 -1.57
C THR A 123 -4.42 4.95 -2.61
N LYS A 124 -3.29 4.86 -3.31
CA LYS A 124 -3.01 3.82 -4.29
C LYS A 124 -1.86 2.95 -3.82
N VAL A 125 -2.14 1.68 -3.59
CA VAL A 125 -1.18 0.68 -3.12
C VAL A 125 -0.87 -0.30 -4.24
N GLY A 126 0.40 -0.44 -4.59
CA GLY A 126 0.90 -1.45 -5.53
C GLY A 126 0.76 -2.88 -4.99
N SER A 127 1.02 -3.86 -5.84
CA SER A 127 0.92 -5.27 -5.46
C SER A 127 2.06 -5.72 -4.54
N HIS A 128 1.84 -6.80 -3.75
CA HIS A 128 2.85 -7.43 -2.89
C HIS A 128 3.33 -6.57 -1.71
N CYS A 129 2.59 -5.54 -1.32
CA CYS A 129 2.93 -4.71 -0.17
C CYS A 129 2.60 -5.39 1.15
N VAL A 130 3.39 -5.09 2.17
CA VAL A 130 3.18 -5.56 3.55
C VAL A 130 3.05 -4.36 4.48
N PHE A 131 1.95 -4.32 5.22
CA PHE A 131 1.71 -3.30 6.24
C PHE A 131 1.75 -3.96 7.61
N GLY A 132 2.80 -3.65 8.37
CA GLY A 132 2.98 -4.13 9.72
C GLY A 132 1.86 -3.68 10.66
N TYR A 133 1.76 -4.32 11.78
CA TYR A 133 0.71 -4.08 12.76
C TYR A 133 0.63 -2.59 13.12
N GLY A 134 -0.59 -2.07 13.21
CA GLY A 134 -0.83 -0.68 13.59
C GLY A 134 -0.34 0.39 12.61
N THR A 135 0.14 0.04 11.41
CA THR A 135 0.55 1.01 10.37
C THR A 135 -0.62 1.88 9.94
N LYS A 136 -0.37 3.19 9.78
CA LYS A 136 -1.35 4.19 9.35
C LYS A 136 -0.86 4.89 8.09
N ILE A 137 -1.57 4.73 6.99
CA ILE A 137 -1.32 5.44 5.73
C ILE A 137 -2.42 6.48 5.56
N ALA A 138 -2.06 7.75 5.56
CA ALA A 138 -2.99 8.85 5.39
C ALA A 138 -3.48 8.97 3.93
N GLY A 139 -4.38 9.89 3.65
CA GLY A 139 -5.00 10.05 2.34
C GLY A 139 -4.05 10.50 1.22
N ASP A 140 -4.45 10.21 -0.03
CA ASP A 140 -3.74 10.60 -1.25
C ASP A 140 -2.29 10.04 -1.37
N CYS A 141 -1.94 8.97 -0.66
CA CYS A 141 -0.61 8.37 -0.74
C CYS A 141 -0.46 7.46 -1.97
N GLU A 142 0.77 7.38 -2.49
CA GLU A 142 1.14 6.44 -3.55
C GLU A 142 2.20 5.47 -3.04
N ILE A 143 1.84 4.19 -2.94
CA ILE A 143 2.71 3.13 -2.42
C ILE A 143 3.11 2.21 -3.56
N GLY A 144 4.39 2.16 -3.87
CA GLY A 144 4.97 1.31 -4.91
C GLY A 144 4.87 -0.17 -4.58
N ARG A 145 5.09 -0.99 -5.60
CA ARG A 145 5.03 -2.44 -5.51
C ARG A 145 6.06 -2.98 -4.50
N GLY A 146 5.66 -3.95 -3.69
CA GLY A 146 6.56 -4.66 -2.76
C GLY A 146 7.08 -3.80 -1.61
N ALA A 147 6.51 -2.63 -1.37
CA ALA A 147 6.87 -1.81 -0.22
C ALA A 147 6.50 -2.51 1.10
N VAL A 148 7.38 -2.42 2.08
CA VAL A 148 7.22 -3.05 3.40
C VAL A 148 7.23 -1.98 4.47
N PHE A 149 6.16 -1.93 5.24
CA PHE A 149 6.03 -1.08 6.42
C PHE A 149 6.11 -1.97 7.66
N SER A 150 7.09 -1.72 8.51
CA SER A 150 7.15 -2.37 9.82
C SER A 150 6.06 -1.86 10.75
N SER A 151 6.00 -2.35 11.96
CA SER A 151 4.92 -2.02 12.90
C SER A 151 4.88 -0.53 13.26
N ASN A 152 3.66 0.01 13.43
CA ASN A 152 3.40 1.38 13.89
C ASN A 152 4.05 2.48 13.04
N VAL A 153 4.16 2.27 11.75
CA VAL A 153 4.59 3.30 10.81
C VAL A 153 3.43 4.25 10.50
N ILE A 154 3.72 5.57 10.42
CA ILE A 154 2.75 6.59 10.04
C ILE A 154 3.26 7.34 8.81
N ALA A 155 2.54 7.22 7.71
CA ALA A 155 2.75 7.98 6.49
C ALA A 155 1.78 9.16 6.42
N ASN A 156 2.30 10.39 6.37
CA ASN A 156 1.48 11.58 6.26
C ASN A 156 0.83 11.71 4.86
N PRO A 157 -0.20 12.56 4.70
CA PRO A 157 -0.91 12.70 3.42
C PRO A 157 0.01 13.02 2.24
N LYS A 158 -0.33 12.46 1.07
CA LYS A 158 0.30 12.75 -0.23
C LYS A 158 1.74 12.28 -0.38
N VAL A 159 2.28 11.52 0.57
CA VAL A 159 3.63 10.97 0.43
C VAL A 159 3.63 9.82 -0.58
N ARG A 160 4.78 9.65 -1.23
CA ARG A 160 5.05 8.54 -2.11
C ARG A 160 6.11 7.63 -1.50
N VAL A 161 5.89 6.33 -1.57
CA VAL A 161 6.87 5.31 -1.19
C VAL A 161 7.16 4.47 -2.42
N GLY A 162 8.43 4.43 -2.82
CA GLY A 162 8.85 3.72 -4.03
C GLY A 162 8.83 2.19 -3.89
N ASP A 163 8.99 1.53 -5.02
CA ASP A 163 8.98 0.08 -5.11
C ASP A 163 10.02 -0.55 -4.18
N ASN A 164 9.65 -1.62 -3.49
CA ASN A 164 10.55 -2.41 -2.66
C ASN A 164 11.29 -1.60 -1.56
N ALA A 165 10.79 -0.44 -1.20
CA ALA A 165 11.27 0.30 -0.04
C ALA A 165 10.79 -0.37 1.26
N MET A 166 11.59 -0.26 2.32
CA MET A 166 11.25 -0.73 3.66
C MET A 166 11.27 0.44 4.64
N ILE A 167 10.19 0.60 5.38
CA ILE A 167 10.06 1.61 6.44
C ILE A 167 10.16 0.91 7.80
N LEU A 168 11.11 1.33 8.61
CA LEU A 168 11.35 0.75 9.94
C LEU A 168 10.25 1.10 10.94
N ALA A 169 10.10 0.27 11.94
CA ALA A 169 9.05 0.40 12.95
C ALA A 169 9.06 1.76 13.67
N GLY A 170 7.87 2.26 14.00
CA GLY A 170 7.70 3.52 14.71
C GLY A 170 8.05 4.78 13.93
N THR A 171 8.35 4.66 12.64
CA THR A 171 8.72 5.81 11.80
C THR A 171 7.49 6.63 11.40
N THR A 172 7.57 7.95 11.59
CA THR A 172 6.61 8.91 11.04
C THR A 172 7.29 9.77 9.99
N PHE A 173 6.68 9.96 8.81
CA PHE A 173 7.28 10.71 7.72
C PHE A 173 6.28 11.49 6.88
N SER A 174 6.76 12.62 6.31
CA SER A 174 5.99 13.57 5.49
C SER A 174 6.68 13.90 4.16
N LYS A 175 7.72 13.14 3.80
CA LYS A 175 8.44 13.28 2.53
C LYS A 175 8.48 11.95 1.80
N ASP A 176 8.72 11.99 0.50
CA ASP A 176 8.76 10.81 -0.34
C ASP A 176 9.95 9.90 0.03
N VAL A 177 9.71 8.60 0.08
CA VAL A 177 10.73 7.57 0.31
C VAL A 177 11.05 6.89 -1.02
N PRO A 178 12.26 7.05 -1.57
CA PRO A 178 12.65 6.46 -2.84
C PRO A 178 12.63 4.92 -2.87
N PRO A 179 12.59 4.29 -4.06
CA PRO A 179 12.53 2.83 -4.18
C PRO A 179 13.81 2.13 -3.69
N TYR A 180 13.72 0.86 -3.32
CA TYR A 180 14.81 -0.05 -2.98
C TYR A 180 15.63 0.32 -1.74
N ILE A 181 15.18 1.23 -0.90
CA ILE A 181 15.92 1.66 0.30
C ILE A 181 15.22 1.22 1.60
N ILE A 182 16.00 1.25 2.66
CA ILE A 182 15.50 1.23 4.04
C ILE A 182 15.43 2.66 4.54
N ALA A 183 14.32 3.05 5.14
CA ALA A 183 14.12 4.36 5.75
C ALA A 183 13.59 4.21 7.18
N GLY A 184 14.07 5.04 8.10
CA GLY A 184 13.63 4.98 9.50
C GLY A 184 14.20 6.07 10.37
N GLY A 185 13.81 6.09 11.63
CA GLY A 185 14.26 7.06 12.64
C GLY A 185 13.34 8.26 12.81
N ALA A 186 13.72 9.13 13.73
CA ALA A 186 13.02 10.37 14.03
C ALA A 186 14.06 11.52 14.14
N PRO A 187 14.17 12.39 13.15
CA PRO A 187 13.46 12.41 11.87
C PRO A 187 13.81 11.22 10.97
N VAL A 188 12.92 10.90 10.00
CA VAL A 188 13.17 9.82 9.05
C VAL A 188 14.39 10.10 8.20
N LYS A 189 15.26 9.08 8.04
CA LYS A 189 16.51 9.16 7.27
C LYS A 189 16.69 7.95 6.38
N TYR A 190 17.59 8.09 5.41
CA TYR A 190 18.08 6.99 4.58
C TYR A 190 18.91 6.02 5.45
N GLY A 191 18.55 4.75 5.45
CA GLY A 191 19.19 3.66 6.21
C GLY A 191 19.99 2.68 5.37
N GLY A 192 20.15 2.97 4.07
CA GLY A 192 20.87 2.08 3.13
C GLY A 192 19.95 1.46 2.09
N VAL A 193 20.55 0.70 1.17
CA VAL A 193 19.81 -0.09 0.18
C VAL A 193 19.19 -1.33 0.85
N ASN A 194 17.98 -1.67 0.46
CA ASN A 194 17.26 -2.86 0.98
C ASN A 194 17.79 -4.14 0.30
N THR A 195 19.05 -4.46 0.59
CA THR A 195 19.74 -5.60 -0.03
C THR A 195 19.05 -6.92 0.28
N LEU A 196 18.52 -7.08 1.50
CA LEU A 196 17.81 -8.30 1.91
C LEU A 196 16.62 -8.61 0.99
N LEU A 197 15.81 -7.59 0.67
CA LEU A 197 14.68 -7.77 -0.24
C LEU A 197 15.14 -7.97 -1.69
N LEU A 198 16.20 -7.27 -2.12
CA LEU A 198 16.76 -7.44 -3.45
C LEU A 198 17.32 -8.85 -3.66
N ASP A 199 17.96 -9.43 -2.64
CA ASP A 199 18.41 -10.83 -2.64
C ASP A 199 17.24 -11.81 -2.71
N TYR A 200 16.19 -11.58 -1.91
CA TYR A 200 14.95 -12.37 -1.96
C TYR A 200 14.30 -12.34 -3.34
N LEU A 201 14.34 -11.20 -4.02
CA LEU A 201 13.87 -11.00 -5.40
C LEU A 201 14.87 -11.52 -6.45
N ARG A 202 15.97 -12.11 -6.01
CA ARG A 202 17.05 -12.66 -6.87
C ARG A 202 17.62 -11.63 -7.84
N LYS A 203 17.75 -10.37 -7.41
CA LYS A 203 18.41 -9.34 -8.20
C LYS A 203 19.94 -9.58 -8.22
N GLU A 204 20.53 -9.52 -9.42
CA GLU A 204 21.95 -9.69 -9.59
C GLU A 204 22.75 -8.71 -8.70
N LYS A 205 23.88 -9.15 -8.15
CA LYS A 205 24.75 -8.32 -7.32
C LYS A 205 25.17 -7.03 -8.01
N LYS A 206 25.46 -7.11 -9.30
CA LYS A 206 25.80 -5.95 -10.14
C LYS A 206 24.69 -4.87 -10.12
N ILE A 207 23.43 -5.27 -10.20
CA ILE A 207 22.29 -4.32 -10.14
C ILE A 207 22.19 -3.70 -8.75
N GLN A 208 22.39 -4.47 -7.69
CA GLN A 208 22.40 -3.96 -6.31
C GLN A 208 23.52 -2.92 -6.12
N ASP A 209 24.70 -3.15 -6.69
CA ASP A 209 25.82 -2.22 -6.64
C ASP A 209 25.53 -0.92 -7.44
N HIS A 210 24.83 -1.02 -8.57
CA HIS A 210 24.36 0.15 -9.33
C HIS A 210 23.37 0.98 -8.51
N ILE A 211 22.39 0.32 -7.84
CA ILE A 211 21.44 1.00 -6.94
C ILE A 211 22.18 1.69 -5.78
N ALA A 212 23.17 1.01 -5.18
CA ALA A 212 23.97 1.58 -4.10
C ALA A 212 24.76 2.83 -4.57
N ASN A 213 25.35 2.77 -5.76
CA ASN A 213 26.07 3.91 -6.35
C ASN A 213 25.11 5.09 -6.65
N ALA A 214 23.92 4.82 -7.16
CA ALA A 214 22.91 5.86 -7.39
C ALA A 214 22.57 6.57 -6.07
N TYR A 215 22.29 5.82 -5.01
CA TYR A 215 21.95 6.41 -3.71
C TYR A 215 23.15 7.06 -2.98
N ARG A 216 24.37 6.62 -3.24
CA ARG A 216 25.56 7.34 -2.79
C ARG A 216 25.61 8.76 -3.38
N LEU A 217 25.29 8.93 -4.65
CA LEU A 217 25.22 10.26 -5.28
C LEU A 217 24.08 11.11 -4.68
N VAL A 218 22.91 10.51 -4.40
CA VAL A 218 21.76 11.22 -3.84
C VAL A 218 21.98 11.63 -2.39
N PHE A 219 22.40 10.70 -1.52
CA PHE A 219 22.41 10.90 -0.07
C PHE A 219 23.76 11.29 0.51
N HIS A 220 24.87 11.01 -0.14
CA HIS A 220 26.22 11.36 0.32
C HIS A 220 26.91 12.42 -0.55
N GLY A 221 26.33 12.78 -1.70
CA GLY A 221 26.81 13.87 -2.53
C GLY A 221 26.61 15.25 -1.88
N GLN A 222 27.42 16.24 -2.29
CA GLN A 222 27.28 17.64 -1.85
C GLN A 222 26.41 18.49 -2.79
N THR A 223 25.74 17.85 -3.75
CA THR A 223 24.91 18.50 -4.76
C THR A 223 23.43 18.46 -4.41
N SER A 224 22.61 19.20 -5.14
CA SER A 224 21.17 19.10 -5.05
C SER A 224 20.69 17.70 -5.48
N VAL A 225 19.49 17.29 -5.03
CA VAL A 225 18.90 16.01 -5.44
C VAL A 225 18.71 15.93 -6.96
N PHE A 226 18.42 17.05 -7.62
CA PHE A 226 18.25 17.10 -9.08
C PHE A 226 19.59 16.99 -9.82
N ASP A 227 20.67 17.61 -9.30
CA ASP A 227 22.02 17.44 -9.86
C ASP A 227 22.51 16.00 -9.64
N ALA A 228 22.18 15.38 -8.51
CA ALA A 228 22.48 13.98 -8.29
C ALA A 228 21.82 13.07 -9.34
N VAL A 229 20.62 13.38 -9.79
CA VAL A 229 19.96 12.65 -10.89
C VAL A 229 20.75 12.76 -12.19
N LEU A 230 21.29 13.94 -12.52
CA LEU A 230 22.14 14.11 -13.70
C LEU A 230 23.43 13.28 -13.58
N GLN A 231 24.04 13.27 -12.39
CA GLN A 231 25.23 12.43 -12.12
C GLN A 231 24.90 10.93 -12.24
N ILE A 232 23.75 10.49 -11.76
CA ILE A 232 23.31 9.09 -11.93
C ILE A 232 23.24 8.74 -13.42
N GLN A 233 22.61 9.57 -14.24
CA GLN A 233 22.49 9.35 -15.68
C GLN A 233 23.83 9.27 -16.40
N GLN A 234 24.86 9.94 -15.89
CA GLN A 234 26.22 9.97 -16.49
C GLN A 234 27.13 8.85 -15.99
N GLN A 235 26.99 8.44 -14.71
CA GLN A 235 28.00 7.62 -14.03
C GLN A 235 27.51 6.21 -13.66
N VAL A 236 26.19 5.97 -13.64
CA VAL A 236 25.63 4.66 -13.27
C VAL A 236 25.08 3.99 -14.52
N PRO A 237 25.45 2.74 -14.82
CA PRO A 237 24.91 2.01 -15.95
C PRO A 237 23.38 1.92 -15.88
N ASP A 238 22.76 2.11 -17.03
CA ASP A 238 21.30 2.13 -17.14
C ASP A 238 20.69 0.75 -16.88
N SER A 239 19.53 0.74 -16.23
CA SER A 239 18.69 -0.43 -16.00
C SER A 239 17.28 0.00 -15.62
N PRO A 240 16.28 -0.91 -15.67
CA PRO A 240 14.92 -0.60 -15.21
C PRO A 240 14.89 -0.06 -13.78
N GLU A 241 15.74 -0.56 -12.88
CA GLU A 241 15.85 -0.12 -11.50
C GLU A 241 16.39 1.31 -11.39
N ILE A 242 17.42 1.64 -12.17
CA ILE A 242 18.00 2.99 -12.20
C ILE A 242 17.01 3.98 -12.79
N GLN A 243 16.30 3.62 -13.86
CA GLN A 243 15.25 4.47 -14.41
C GLN A 243 14.10 4.68 -13.42
N ASN A 244 13.71 3.65 -12.65
CA ASN A 244 12.72 3.78 -11.60
C ASN A 244 13.16 4.79 -10.52
N ILE A 245 14.40 4.74 -10.06
CA ILE A 245 14.98 5.71 -9.11
C ILE A 245 14.92 7.14 -9.69
N ILE A 246 15.40 7.33 -10.91
CA ILE A 246 15.43 8.62 -11.59
C ILE A 246 14.01 9.21 -11.72
N ASN A 247 13.06 8.41 -12.22
CA ASN A 247 11.69 8.84 -12.44
C ASN A 247 10.97 9.16 -11.12
N PHE A 248 11.21 8.35 -10.08
CA PHE A 248 10.66 8.60 -8.76
C PHE A 248 11.14 9.95 -8.20
N ILE A 249 12.45 10.22 -8.27
CA ILE A 249 13.05 11.46 -7.76
C ILE A 249 12.59 12.67 -8.58
N LYS A 250 12.54 12.57 -9.91
CA LYS A 250 12.05 13.65 -10.78
C LYS A 250 10.57 13.99 -10.52
N GLY A 251 9.77 13.01 -10.16
CA GLY A 251 8.33 13.17 -9.90
C GLY A 251 7.98 13.64 -8.50
N THR A 252 8.95 13.85 -7.59
CA THR A 252 8.63 14.25 -6.22
C THR A 252 8.09 15.69 -6.15
N LYS A 253 7.00 15.84 -5.38
CA LYS A 253 6.41 17.16 -5.08
C LYS A 253 6.72 17.61 -3.66
N LEU A 254 6.88 16.67 -2.74
CA LEU A 254 7.16 16.92 -1.32
C LEU A 254 8.65 16.93 -1.00
N GLY A 255 9.50 16.59 -1.98
CA GLY A 255 10.89 16.26 -1.78
C GLY A 255 11.06 14.87 -1.16
N ILE A 256 12.26 14.30 -1.30
CA ILE A 256 12.58 13.00 -0.69
C ILE A 256 13.07 13.18 0.75
N ILE A 257 13.07 12.07 1.52
CA ILE A 257 13.64 12.04 2.88
C ILE A 257 15.07 12.58 2.94
N CYS A 258 15.48 13.04 4.12
CA CYS A 258 16.77 13.70 4.29
C CYS A 258 17.98 12.74 4.17
N LYS A 259 19.12 13.34 3.88
CA LYS A 259 20.45 12.73 4.07
C LYS A 259 20.65 12.37 5.55
N LEU A 260 21.61 11.49 5.81
CA LEU A 260 22.09 11.15 7.16
C LEU A 260 22.54 12.39 7.93
#